data_f2c25fd9ad01537038486bf67554ba61
#
_entry.id   f2c25fd9ad01537038486bf67554ba61
#
_cell.length_a   1.000
_cell.length_b   1.000
_cell.length_c   1.000
_cell.angle_alpha   90.00
_cell.angle_beta   90.00
_cell.angle_gamma   90.00
#
_symmetry.space_group_name_H-M   'P 1'
#
loop_
_entity.id
_entity.type
_entity.pdbx_description
1 polymer ?
#
loop_
_entity_poly.entity_id
_entity_poly.type
_entity_poly.pdbx_seq_one_letter_code
_entity_poly.pdbx_strand_id
1 'polypeptide(L)'
;CNYPHKIIEPIRDRCAFADSRFRPIPKNEMSAALMDIVTDNDLQITEPAVELISESSKGSMRKAVNLLFSVTRIPGLADIEDVIDLTNTLTPKRRNQLLSLAAKASRAKNANDYKEAHRRIDRFVEDLASRGMHGGEILHEFYLGIVADEDMPPKIQRAVLSSIGEALYHASVSQDDILQVKTFLRSVTL
;
A
#
# COMPACT_ATOMS: atom_id res chain seq x y z
N CYS A 1 23.67 -6.11 3.79
CA CYS A 1 22.69 -6.39 4.85
C CYS A 1 21.63 -5.30 4.92
N ASN A 2 20.44 -5.62 5.41
CA ASN A 2 19.35 -4.65 5.56
C ASN A 2 19.38 -3.91 6.91
N TYR A 3 20.15 -4.40 7.86
CA TYR A 3 20.22 -3.87 9.23
C TYR A 3 21.67 -3.68 9.68
N PRO A 4 22.37 -2.62 9.24
CA PRO A 4 23.78 -2.37 9.58
C PRO A 4 24.05 -2.31 11.08
N HIS A 5 23.07 -1.81 11.85
CA HIS A 5 23.17 -1.71 13.33
C HIS A 5 23.17 -3.07 14.04
N LYS A 6 22.74 -4.17 13.36
CA LYS A 6 22.80 -5.54 13.90
C LYS A 6 24.11 -6.26 13.60
N ILE A 7 24.99 -5.66 12.79
CA ILE A 7 26.32 -6.22 12.51
C ILE A 7 27.25 -5.88 13.65
N ILE A 8 27.98 -6.90 14.15
CA ILE A 8 28.99 -6.71 15.20
C ILE A 8 30.11 -5.78 14.71
N GLU A 9 30.60 -4.93 15.63
CA GLU A 9 31.56 -3.87 15.34
C GLU A 9 32.80 -4.36 14.58
N PRO A 10 33.45 -5.49 14.92
CA PRO A 10 34.63 -5.96 14.22
C PRO A 10 34.42 -6.27 12.73
N ILE A 11 33.19 -6.68 12.34
CA ILE A 11 32.87 -6.91 10.92
C ILE A 11 32.60 -5.57 10.23
N ARG A 12 31.90 -4.67 10.90
CA ARG A 12 31.61 -3.34 10.38
C ARG A 12 32.87 -2.54 10.11
N ASP A 13 33.87 -2.60 11.01
CA ASP A 13 35.15 -1.93 10.88
C ASP A 13 35.97 -2.48 9.69
N ARG A 14 35.95 -3.79 9.48
CA ARG A 14 36.59 -4.41 8.31
C ARG A 14 35.94 -4.05 6.99
N CYS A 15 34.65 -3.74 6.99
CA CYS A 15 33.91 -3.35 5.82
C CYS A 15 33.77 -1.82 5.64
N ALA A 16 34.34 -1.01 6.55
CA ALA A 16 34.20 0.44 6.54
C ALA A 16 34.70 1.11 5.24
N PHE A 17 35.68 0.55 4.59
CA PHE A 17 36.22 1.04 3.30
C PHE A 17 35.41 0.59 2.09
N ALA A 18 34.43 -0.32 2.27
CA ALA A 18 33.56 -0.88 1.23
C ALA A 18 32.08 -0.60 1.51
N ASP A 19 31.78 0.47 2.26
CA ASP A 19 30.39 0.85 2.57
C ASP A 19 29.67 1.34 1.30
N SER A 20 29.09 0.39 0.58
CA SER A 20 28.27 0.66 -0.59
C SER A 20 26.80 0.66 -0.19
N ARG A 21 26.24 1.86 -0.02
CA ARG A 21 24.81 2.04 0.29
C ARG A 21 24.00 2.03 -0.99
N PHE A 22 23.26 0.96 -1.20
CA PHE A 22 22.26 0.89 -2.26
C PHE A 22 20.98 1.60 -1.80
N ARG A 23 20.64 2.69 -2.46
CA ARG A 23 19.39 3.42 -2.24
C ARG A 23 18.27 2.82 -3.08
N PRO A 24 17.00 2.98 -2.66
CA PRO A 24 15.86 2.67 -3.53
C PRO A 24 16.01 3.42 -4.86
N ILE A 25 15.68 2.74 -5.96
CA ILE A 25 15.78 3.32 -7.31
C ILE A 25 14.65 4.37 -7.45
N PRO A 26 14.94 5.59 -7.94
CA PRO A 26 13.91 6.59 -8.22
C PRO A 26 12.89 6.09 -9.24
N LYS A 27 11.63 6.57 -9.12
CA LYS A 27 10.51 6.13 -9.97
C LYS A 27 10.81 6.30 -11.46
N ASN A 28 11.36 7.44 -11.85
CA ASN A 28 11.68 7.76 -13.25
C ASN A 28 12.75 6.82 -13.84
N GLU A 29 13.82 6.53 -13.09
CA GLU A 29 14.87 5.60 -13.52
C GLU A 29 14.33 4.17 -13.62
N MET A 30 13.47 3.77 -12.67
CA MET A 30 12.83 2.46 -12.69
C MET A 30 11.89 2.30 -13.86
N SER A 31 11.05 3.32 -14.14
CA SER A 31 10.12 3.30 -15.27
C SER A 31 10.87 3.19 -16.59
N ALA A 32 11.95 3.94 -16.79
CA ALA A 32 12.78 3.85 -17.99
C ALA A 32 13.36 2.44 -18.15
N ALA A 33 13.97 1.88 -17.11
CA ALA A 33 14.53 0.53 -17.15
C ALA A 33 13.47 -0.56 -17.40
N LEU A 34 12.26 -0.40 -16.90
CA LEU A 34 11.16 -1.33 -17.19
C LEU A 34 10.70 -1.21 -18.63
N MET A 35 10.65 0.00 -19.21
CA MET A 35 10.31 0.20 -20.62
C MET A 35 11.34 -0.42 -21.56
N ASP A 36 12.64 -0.36 -21.20
CA ASP A 36 13.68 -1.08 -21.95
C ASP A 36 13.40 -2.60 -21.95
N ILE A 37 13.08 -3.17 -20.76
CA ILE A 37 12.74 -4.60 -20.64
C ILE A 37 11.47 -4.94 -21.47
N VAL A 38 10.46 -4.09 -21.45
CA VAL A 38 9.23 -4.25 -22.24
C VAL A 38 9.56 -4.34 -23.73
N THR A 39 10.41 -3.42 -24.21
CA THR A 39 10.80 -3.34 -25.62
C THR A 39 11.66 -4.54 -26.02
N ASP A 40 12.66 -4.89 -25.21
CA ASP A 40 13.60 -5.99 -25.49
C ASP A 40 12.92 -7.37 -25.51
N ASN A 41 11.80 -7.52 -24.81
CA ASN A 41 11.06 -8.79 -24.71
C ASN A 41 9.69 -8.78 -25.40
N ASP A 42 9.37 -7.75 -26.21
CA ASP A 42 8.09 -7.59 -26.92
C ASP A 42 6.85 -7.77 -26.00
N LEU A 43 6.92 -7.28 -24.76
CA LEU A 43 5.85 -7.45 -23.78
C LEU A 43 4.67 -6.54 -24.09
N GLN A 44 3.47 -7.10 -24.03
CA GLN A 44 2.22 -6.37 -24.31
C GLN A 44 1.70 -5.73 -23.02
N ILE A 45 2.09 -4.48 -22.78
CA ILE A 45 1.70 -3.71 -21.59
C ILE A 45 1.58 -2.22 -21.94
N THR A 46 0.64 -1.52 -21.29
CA THR A 46 0.48 -0.08 -21.48
C THR A 46 1.50 0.71 -20.64
N GLU A 47 1.95 1.86 -21.15
CA GLU A 47 2.87 2.75 -20.44
C GLU A 47 2.36 3.16 -19.03
N PRO A 48 1.07 3.53 -18.83
CA PRO A 48 0.55 3.82 -17.50
C PRO A 48 0.60 2.62 -16.53
N ALA A 49 0.50 1.39 -17.04
CA ALA A 49 0.66 0.20 -16.22
C ALA A 49 2.12 0.03 -15.74
N VAL A 50 3.11 0.30 -16.62
CA VAL A 50 4.54 0.30 -16.26
C VAL A 50 4.85 1.36 -15.20
N GLU A 51 4.27 2.55 -15.31
CA GLU A 51 4.40 3.60 -14.29
C GLU A 51 3.86 3.16 -12.93
N LEU A 52 2.69 2.50 -12.91
CA LEU A 52 2.10 1.99 -11.68
C LEU A 52 2.94 0.86 -11.06
N ILE A 53 3.55 -0.02 -11.88
CA ILE A 53 4.51 -1.03 -11.43
C ILE A 53 5.71 -0.36 -10.76
N SER A 54 6.27 0.68 -11.37
CA SER A 54 7.41 1.43 -10.82
C SER A 54 7.08 2.01 -9.45
N GLU A 55 5.91 2.62 -9.31
CA GLU A 55 5.42 3.22 -8.06
C GLU A 55 5.18 2.16 -6.97
N SER A 56 4.48 1.08 -7.32
CA SER A 56 4.14 -0.01 -6.39
C SER A 56 5.37 -0.79 -5.91
N SER A 57 6.47 -0.72 -6.66
CA SER A 57 7.71 -1.43 -6.33
C SER A 57 8.57 -0.73 -5.29
N LYS A 58 8.27 0.53 -4.95
CA LYS A 58 8.95 1.32 -3.88
C LYS A 58 10.49 1.27 -3.99
N GLY A 59 11.02 1.38 -5.21
CA GLY A 59 12.46 1.40 -5.48
C GLY A 59 13.14 0.02 -5.56
N SER A 60 12.40 -1.09 -5.53
CA SER A 60 12.93 -2.45 -5.66
C SER A 60 12.79 -2.96 -7.09
N MET A 61 13.89 -2.99 -7.86
CA MET A 61 13.92 -3.53 -9.23
C MET A 61 13.46 -4.99 -9.29
N ARG A 62 13.86 -5.83 -8.32
CA ARG A 62 13.42 -7.23 -8.27
C ARG A 62 11.91 -7.34 -8.18
N LYS A 63 11.27 -6.52 -7.33
CA LYS A 63 9.80 -6.50 -7.20
C LYS A 63 9.16 -6.01 -8.49
N ALA A 64 9.72 -4.96 -9.10
CA ALA A 64 9.20 -4.37 -10.34
C ALA A 64 9.23 -5.36 -11.50
N VAL A 65 10.37 -6.03 -11.71
CA VAL A 65 10.53 -7.03 -12.78
C VAL A 65 9.62 -8.25 -12.56
N ASN A 66 9.55 -8.76 -11.33
CA ASN A 66 8.64 -9.88 -11.04
C ASN A 66 7.17 -9.51 -11.32
N LEU A 67 6.77 -8.29 -10.94
CA LEU A 67 5.42 -7.81 -11.17
C LEU A 67 5.16 -7.62 -12.67
N LEU A 68 6.08 -7.02 -13.41
CA LEU A 68 5.99 -6.85 -14.85
C LEU A 68 5.74 -8.19 -15.56
N PHE A 69 6.56 -9.19 -15.29
CA PHE A 69 6.37 -10.52 -15.89
C PHE A 69 5.11 -11.25 -15.39
N SER A 70 4.63 -10.95 -14.20
CA SER A 70 3.39 -11.53 -13.71
C SER A 70 2.17 -10.96 -14.43
N VAL A 71 2.13 -9.64 -14.63
CA VAL A 71 1.05 -8.96 -15.33
C VAL A 71 1.01 -9.36 -16.81
N THR A 72 2.15 -9.40 -17.47
CA THR A 72 2.25 -9.73 -18.90
C THR A 72 2.02 -11.21 -19.23
N ARG A 73 1.86 -12.09 -18.23
CA ARG A 73 1.36 -13.47 -18.43
C ARG A 73 -0.14 -13.56 -18.62
N ILE A 74 -0.88 -12.54 -18.28
CA ILE A 74 -2.32 -12.44 -18.54
C ILE A 74 -2.51 -12.28 -20.03
N PRO A 75 -3.36 -13.08 -20.71
CA PRO A 75 -3.57 -12.95 -22.15
C PRO A 75 -4.15 -11.60 -22.53
N GLY A 76 -3.51 -10.91 -23.48
CA GLY A 76 -3.94 -9.60 -23.98
C GLY A 76 -2.96 -8.48 -23.65
N LEU A 77 -3.39 -7.25 -23.90
CA LEU A 77 -2.64 -6.04 -23.55
C LEU A 77 -2.85 -5.74 -22.06
N ALA A 78 -1.82 -5.95 -21.25
CA ALA A 78 -1.86 -5.68 -19.82
C ALA A 78 -2.04 -4.18 -19.54
N ASP A 79 -2.98 -3.84 -18.67
CA ASP A 79 -3.31 -2.46 -18.32
C ASP A 79 -3.18 -2.18 -16.81
N ILE A 80 -3.61 -0.97 -16.40
CA ILE A 80 -3.57 -0.54 -15.01
C ILE A 80 -4.40 -1.46 -14.10
N GLU A 81 -5.55 -1.98 -14.57
CA GLU A 81 -6.44 -2.79 -13.74
C GLU A 81 -5.78 -4.13 -13.42
N ASP A 82 -5.09 -4.74 -14.39
CA ASP A 82 -4.31 -5.97 -14.19
C ASP A 82 -3.20 -5.79 -13.14
N VAL A 83 -2.51 -4.63 -13.19
CA VAL A 83 -1.48 -4.30 -12.18
C VAL A 83 -2.11 -4.13 -10.81
N ILE A 84 -3.24 -3.42 -10.71
CA ILE A 84 -3.97 -3.22 -9.45
C ILE A 84 -4.40 -4.57 -8.86
N ASP A 85 -4.90 -5.47 -9.68
CA ASP A 85 -5.36 -6.79 -9.24
C ASP A 85 -4.22 -7.68 -8.75
N LEU A 86 -3.06 -7.62 -9.39
CA LEU A 86 -1.88 -8.39 -8.95
C LEU A 86 -1.10 -7.76 -7.81
N THR A 87 -1.08 -6.44 -7.70
CA THR A 87 -0.32 -5.76 -6.62
C THR A 87 -1.08 -5.70 -5.32
N ASN A 88 -2.39 -5.98 -5.33
CA ASN A 88 -3.28 -5.75 -4.20
C ASN A 88 -3.15 -4.32 -3.63
N THR A 89 -2.72 -3.36 -4.46
CA THR A 89 -2.44 -2.01 -4.01
C THR A 89 -3.75 -1.32 -3.64
N LEU A 90 -3.81 -0.77 -2.44
CA LEU A 90 -4.92 0.10 -2.05
C LEU A 90 -4.78 1.44 -2.79
N THR A 91 -5.36 1.50 -3.99
CA THR A 91 -5.30 2.72 -4.81
C THR A 91 -5.94 3.90 -4.08
N PRO A 92 -5.54 5.15 -4.40
CA PRO A 92 -6.16 6.34 -3.83
C PRO A 92 -7.69 6.34 -3.95
N LYS A 93 -8.22 5.87 -5.09
CA LYS A 93 -9.65 5.74 -5.33
C LYS A 93 -10.31 4.75 -4.34
N ARG A 94 -9.74 3.55 -4.16
CA ARG A 94 -10.25 2.53 -3.22
C ARG A 94 -10.14 3.01 -1.77
N ARG A 95 -9.03 3.66 -1.41
CA ARG A 95 -8.84 4.26 -0.09
C ARG A 95 -9.90 5.31 0.21
N ASN A 96 -10.13 6.25 -0.72
CA ASN A 96 -11.14 7.30 -0.57
C ASN A 96 -12.57 6.73 -0.49
N GLN A 97 -12.85 5.64 -1.19
CA GLN A 97 -14.12 4.91 -1.05
C GLN A 97 -14.30 4.37 0.38
N LEU A 98 -13.28 3.73 0.96
CA LEU A 98 -13.33 3.25 2.35
C LEU A 98 -13.51 4.38 3.35
N LEU A 99 -12.77 5.48 3.21
CA LEU A 99 -12.93 6.65 4.08
C LEU A 99 -14.33 7.25 3.97
N SER A 100 -14.89 7.34 2.75
CA SER A 100 -16.27 7.81 2.55
C SER A 100 -17.31 6.88 3.19
N LEU A 101 -17.09 5.57 3.18
CA LEU A 101 -17.95 4.60 3.87
C LEU A 101 -17.85 4.75 5.38
N ALA A 102 -16.64 4.96 5.94
CA ALA A 102 -16.44 5.22 7.36
C ALA A 102 -17.12 6.53 7.79
N ALA A 103 -17.00 7.59 7.00
CA ALA A 103 -17.69 8.86 7.23
C ALA A 103 -19.22 8.72 7.18
N LYS A 104 -19.77 7.93 6.26
CA LYS A 104 -21.20 7.62 6.19
C LYS A 104 -21.66 6.83 7.42
N ALA A 105 -20.86 5.86 7.86
CA ALA A 105 -21.16 5.09 9.07
C ALA A 105 -21.18 5.98 10.32
N SER A 106 -20.21 6.89 10.47
CA SER A 106 -20.16 7.81 11.62
C SER A 106 -21.31 8.82 11.67
N ARG A 107 -21.90 9.16 10.50
CA ARG A 107 -23.02 10.08 10.36
C ARG A 107 -24.39 9.39 10.29
N ALA A 108 -24.44 8.07 10.41
CA ALA A 108 -25.68 7.31 10.30
C ALA A 108 -26.66 7.67 11.43
N LYS A 109 -27.88 8.07 11.07
CA LYS A 109 -28.92 8.49 12.02
C LYS A 109 -29.74 7.34 12.57
N ASN A 110 -29.66 6.17 11.95
CA ASN A 110 -30.41 4.99 12.36
C ASN A 110 -29.52 3.73 12.36
N ALA A 111 -29.97 2.70 13.11
CA ALA A 111 -29.22 1.46 13.26
C ALA A 111 -29.07 0.65 11.96
N ASN A 112 -29.99 0.81 11.01
CA ASN A 112 -29.94 0.06 9.75
C ASN A 112 -28.86 0.63 8.82
N ASP A 113 -28.80 1.96 8.66
CA ASP A 113 -27.77 2.63 7.85
C ASP A 113 -26.38 2.39 8.43
N TYR A 114 -26.25 2.43 9.76
CA TYR A 114 -25.03 2.10 10.47
C TYR A 114 -24.55 0.67 10.15
N LYS A 115 -25.44 -0.31 10.32
CA LYS A 115 -25.14 -1.72 10.04
C LYS A 115 -24.78 -1.96 8.57
N GLU A 116 -25.49 -1.32 7.65
CA GLU A 116 -25.25 -1.47 6.21
C GLU A 116 -23.87 -0.90 5.83
N ALA A 117 -23.52 0.30 6.30
CA ALA A 117 -22.21 0.91 6.05
C ALA A 117 -21.07 0.01 6.59
N HIS A 118 -21.23 -0.53 7.80
CA HIS A 118 -20.23 -1.44 8.38
C HIS A 118 -20.11 -2.76 7.62
N ARG A 119 -21.20 -3.36 7.15
CA ARG A 119 -21.13 -4.55 6.30
C ARG A 119 -20.37 -4.29 5.00
N ARG A 120 -20.49 -3.10 4.42
CA ARG A 120 -19.74 -2.72 3.22
C ARG A 120 -18.26 -2.54 3.52
N ILE A 121 -17.93 -1.91 4.65
CA ILE A 121 -16.55 -1.80 5.13
C ILE A 121 -15.94 -3.20 5.32
N ASP A 122 -16.64 -4.07 6.06
CA ASP A 122 -16.15 -5.42 6.34
C ASP A 122 -15.89 -6.21 5.05
N ARG A 123 -16.81 -6.19 4.08
CA ARG A 123 -16.63 -6.86 2.78
C ARG A 123 -15.45 -6.32 2.01
N PHE A 124 -15.26 -5.00 2.03
CA PHE A 124 -14.16 -4.37 1.31
C PHE A 124 -12.80 -4.73 1.93
N VAL A 125 -12.70 -4.72 3.25
CA VAL A 125 -11.49 -5.12 3.98
C VAL A 125 -11.21 -6.62 3.78
N GLU A 126 -12.24 -7.46 3.78
CA GLU A 126 -12.13 -8.89 3.49
C GLU A 126 -11.68 -9.17 2.04
N ASP A 127 -12.14 -8.38 1.06
CA ASP A 127 -11.64 -8.46 -0.32
C ASP A 127 -10.14 -8.16 -0.39
N LEU A 128 -9.67 -7.10 0.27
CA LEU A 128 -8.25 -6.77 0.34
C LEU A 128 -7.44 -7.90 1.03
N ALA A 129 -7.93 -8.44 2.13
CA ALA A 129 -7.29 -9.53 2.84
C ALA A 129 -7.24 -10.81 2.00
N SER A 130 -8.32 -11.16 1.28
CA SER A 130 -8.37 -12.33 0.39
C SER A 130 -7.37 -12.25 -0.76
N ARG A 131 -6.98 -11.05 -1.15
CA ARG A 131 -5.94 -10.76 -2.15
C ARG A 131 -4.52 -10.75 -1.56
N GLY A 132 -4.37 -11.04 -0.25
CA GLY A 132 -3.09 -11.16 0.44
C GLY A 132 -2.54 -9.87 1.06
N MET A 133 -3.35 -8.80 1.15
CA MET A 133 -2.94 -7.61 1.92
C MET A 133 -3.02 -7.88 3.43
N HIS A 134 -1.95 -7.57 4.14
CA HIS A 134 -1.92 -7.59 5.59
C HIS A 134 -2.54 -6.33 6.20
N GLY A 135 -3.15 -6.43 7.38
CA GLY A 135 -3.80 -5.31 8.04
C GLY A 135 -2.85 -4.12 8.28
N GLY A 136 -1.60 -4.41 8.64
CA GLY A 136 -0.55 -3.39 8.78
C GLY A 136 -0.26 -2.62 7.48
N GLU A 137 -0.30 -3.30 6.32
CA GLU A 137 -0.11 -2.66 5.01
C GLU A 137 -1.29 -1.76 4.67
N ILE A 138 -2.52 -2.23 4.91
CA ILE A 138 -3.74 -1.45 4.70
C ILE A 138 -3.69 -0.16 5.54
N LEU A 139 -3.37 -0.27 6.82
CA LEU A 139 -3.25 0.88 7.73
C LEU A 139 -2.14 1.85 7.30
N HIS A 140 -1.02 1.33 6.81
CA HIS A 140 0.08 2.16 6.31
C HIS A 140 -0.33 2.96 5.06
N GLU A 141 -1.07 2.36 4.14
CA GLU A 141 -1.60 3.06 2.96
C GLU A 141 -2.62 4.14 3.36
N PHE A 142 -3.42 3.92 4.41
CA PHE A 142 -4.27 4.97 5.00
C PHE A 142 -3.44 6.11 5.57
N TYR A 143 -2.39 5.79 6.33
CA TYR A 143 -1.47 6.79 6.87
C TYR A 143 -0.91 7.69 5.78
N LEU A 144 -0.34 7.10 4.72
CA LEU A 144 0.24 7.85 3.61
C LEU A 144 -0.80 8.76 2.92
N GLY A 145 -2.02 8.24 2.75
CA GLY A 145 -3.07 9.02 2.13
C GLY A 145 -3.58 10.19 2.96
N ILE A 146 -3.69 10.00 4.27
CA ILE A 146 -4.11 11.08 5.19
C ILE A 146 -3.02 12.15 5.30
N VAL A 147 -1.74 11.76 5.31
CA VAL A 147 -0.62 12.73 5.32
C VAL A 147 -0.56 13.55 4.03
N ALA A 148 -0.88 12.93 2.90
CA ALA A 148 -0.87 13.59 1.59
C ALA A 148 -2.13 14.41 1.28
N ASP A 149 -3.15 14.38 2.14
CA ASP A 149 -4.41 15.10 1.96
C ASP A 149 -4.28 16.54 2.48
N GLU A 150 -4.03 17.46 1.55
CA GLU A 150 -3.89 18.91 1.86
C GLU A 150 -5.23 19.58 2.18
N ASP A 151 -6.35 19.01 1.76
CA ASP A 151 -7.70 19.55 1.97
C ASP A 151 -8.28 19.19 3.33
N MET A 152 -7.68 18.22 4.03
CA MET A 152 -8.18 17.74 5.32
C MET A 152 -7.89 18.74 6.45
N PRO A 153 -8.91 19.15 7.24
CA PRO A 153 -8.69 20.04 8.38
C PRO A 153 -7.64 19.48 9.36
N PRO A 154 -6.64 20.27 9.81
CA PRO A 154 -5.52 19.78 10.62
C PRO A 154 -5.94 19.11 11.93
N LYS A 155 -7.09 19.48 12.49
CA LYS A 155 -7.63 18.87 13.72
C LYS A 155 -8.11 17.45 13.45
N ILE A 156 -8.81 17.22 12.34
CA ILE A 156 -9.29 15.91 11.92
C ILE A 156 -8.10 15.04 11.51
N GLN A 157 -7.18 15.58 10.72
CA GLN A 157 -5.97 14.89 10.29
C GLN A 157 -5.18 14.34 11.48
N ARG A 158 -4.92 15.16 12.51
CA ARG A 158 -4.21 14.72 13.72
C ARG A 158 -4.95 13.62 14.47
N ALA A 159 -6.27 13.74 14.62
CA ALA A 159 -7.07 12.73 15.31
C ALA A 159 -7.02 11.37 14.58
N VAL A 160 -7.18 11.39 13.24
CA VAL A 160 -7.12 10.18 12.42
C VAL A 160 -5.73 9.56 12.43
N LEU A 161 -4.67 10.36 12.32
CA LEU A 161 -3.28 9.87 12.38
C LEU A 161 -2.95 9.23 13.74
N SER A 162 -3.46 9.79 14.85
CA SER A 162 -3.33 9.17 16.18
C SER A 162 -4.00 7.80 16.24
N SER A 163 -5.23 7.70 15.73
CA SER A 163 -5.97 6.42 15.71
C SER A 163 -5.31 5.38 14.78
N ILE A 164 -4.70 5.81 13.67
CA ILE A 164 -3.91 4.92 12.80
C ILE A 164 -2.68 4.40 13.54
N GLY A 165 -1.97 5.27 14.28
CA GLY A 165 -0.80 4.88 15.06
C GLY A 165 -1.12 3.80 16.10
N GLU A 166 -2.23 3.94 16.82
CA GLU A 166 -2.72 2.95 17.77
C GLU A 166 -3.09 1.63 17.06
N ALA A 167 -3.82 1.72 15.93
CA ALA A 167 -4.21 0.56 15.16
C ALA A 167 -3.00 -0.20 14.57
N LEU A 168 -1.96 0.51 14.10
CA LEU A 168 -0.70 -0.08 13.63
C LEU A 168 0.04 -0.82 14.76
N TYR A 169 0.09 -0.22 15.95
CA TYR A 169 0.68 -0.89 17.11
C TYR A 169 -0.07 -2.18 17.43
N HIS A 170 -1.40 -2.11 17.53
CA HIS A 170 -2.22 -3.29 17.79
C HIS A 170 -2.12 -4.36 16.67
N ALA A 171 -2.06 -3.96 15.41
CA ALA A 171 -1.87 -4.88 14.29
C ALA A 171 -0.50 -5.60 14.35
N SER A 172 0.54 -4.93 14.86
CA SER A 172 1.88 -5.51 14.97
C SER A 172 2.01 -6.60 16.06
N VAL A 173 1.13 -6.59 17.05
CA VAL A 173 1.14 -7.53 18.19
C VAL A 173 -0.05 -8.51 18.17
N SER A 174 -1.05 -8.28 17.34
CA SER A 174 -2.26 -9.10 17.22
C SER A 174 -2.04 -10.28 16.28
N GLN A 175 -2.73 -11.40 16.54
CA GLN A 175 -2.82 -12.51 15.61
C GLN A 175 -3.81 -12.22 14.45
N ASP A 176 -4.74 -11.29 14.64
CA ASP A 176 -5.72 -10.85 13.64
C ASP A 176 -5.53 -9.35 13.37
N ASP A 177 -4.64 -9.03 12.44
CA ASP A 177 -4.34 -7.67 12.02
C ASP A 177 -5.49 -7.05 11.20
N ILE A 178 -6.28 -7.87 10.50
CA ILE A 178 -7.47 -7.44 9.73
C ILE A 178 -8.57 -6.94 10.66
N LEU A 179 -8.75 -7.56 11.84
CA LEU A 179 -9.68 -7.06 12.85
C LEU A 179 -9.30 -5.64 13.32
N GLN A 180 -8.01 -5.34 13.41
CA GLN A 180 -7.55 -4.00 13.79
C GLN A 180 -7.89 -2.94 12.74
N VAL A 181 -7.81 -3.28 11.44
CA VAL A 181 -8.27 -2.40 10.35
C VAL A 181 -9.77 -2.12 10.47
N LYS A 182 -10.58 -3.15 10.68
CA LYS A 182 -12.04 -3.01 10.84
C LYS A 182 -12.38 -2.15 12.06
N THR A 183 -11.66 -2.34 13.17
CA THR A 183 -11.83 -1.57 14.41
C THR A 183 -11.46 -0.11 14.19
N PHE A 184 -10.32 0.16 13.54
CA PHE A 184 -9.91 1.52 13.17
C PHE A 184 -10.98 2.22 12.33
N LEU A 185 -11.45 1.58 11.24
CA LEU A 185 -12.45 2.18 10.35
C LEU A 185 -13.81 2.43 11.03
N ARG A 186 -14.11 1.70 12.12
CA ARG A 186 -15.30 1.92 12.95
C ARG A 186 -15.13 3.05 13.97
N SER A 187 -13.92 3.29 14.42
CA SER A 187 -13.62 4.34 15.42
C SER A 187 -13.40 5.72 14.80
N VAL A 188 -13.07 5.77 13.52
CA VAL A 188 -12.80 7.04 12.80
C VAL A 188 -14.10 7.83 12.65
N THR A 189 -14.14 8.98 13.32
CA THR A 189 -15.17 10.01 13.17
C THR A 189 -14.62 11.08 12.22
N LEU A 190 -15.05 11.06 10.98
CA LEU A 190 -14.68 12.00 9.92
C LEU A 190 -15.73 13.09 9.74
#